data_f57c25ad88d8c282bb5eaeec73830979
#
_entry.id   f57c25ad88d8c282bb5eaeec73830979
#
_cell.length_a   1.000
_cell.length_b   1.000
_cell.length_c   1.000
_cell.angle_alpha   90.00
_cell.angle_beta   90.00
_cell.angle_gamma   90.00
#
_symmetry.space_group_name_H-M   'P 1'
#
loop_
_entity.id
_entity.type
_entity.pdbx_description
1 polymer ?
#
loop_
_entity_poly.entity_id
_entity_poly.type
_entity_poly.pdbx_seq_one_letter_code
_entity_poly.pdbx_strand_id
1 'polypeptide(L)'
;MGGLFAPTLATFIWLSVFGGTALYLESIQGEPISAAVTANLSTSLFKTLAYLPLDQITTALSTLVIVTFFVTSSDSASLVIDILTAGGDQDPPKNQRIFWAVTEGVIASILLLAGGLNVLQTVAIASGLPFALIMVGMCFALFKELRNEF
;
A
#
# COMPACT_ATOMS: atom_id res chain seq x y z
N MET A 1 19.61 -8.33 -2.28
CA MET A 1 19.94 -7.08 -1.56
C MET A 1 19.21 -5.87 -2.17
N GLY A 2 19.21 -5.65 -3.49
CA GLY A 2 18.55 -4.49 -4.13
C GLY A 2 17.05 -4.36 -3.86
N GLY A 3 16.30 -5.46 -3.76
CA GLY A 3 14.85 -5.46 -3.50
C GLY A 3 14.44 -4.89 -2.13
N LEU A 4 15.34 -4.85 -1.15
CA LEU A 4 15.09 -4.22 0.15
C LEU A 4 15.57 -2.76 0.19
N PHE A 5 16.72 -2.48 -0.41
CA PHE A 5 17.31 -1.13 -0.36
C PHE A 5 16.55 -0.12 -1.22
N ALA A 6 16.11 -0.48 -2.42
CA ALA A 6 15.45 0.45 -3.32
C ALA A 6 14.12 0.98 -2.77
N PRO A 7 13.17 0.13 -2.30
CA PRO A 7 11.93 0.61 -1.69
C PRO A 7 12.16 1.43 -0.43
N THR A 8 13.14 1.01 0.41
CA THR A 8 13.47 1.74 1.65
C THR A 8 13.98 3.14 1.35
N LEU A 9 14.93 3.29 0.44
CA LEU A 9 15.44 4.59 0.03
C LEU A 9 14.35 5.46 -0.58
N ALA A 10 13.53 4.89 -1.47
CA ALA A 10 12.40 5.62 -2.07
C ALA A 10 11.43 6.12 -1.01
N THR A 11 11.10 5.31 0.00
CA THR A 11 10.24 5.69 1.11
C THR A 11 10.85 6.80 1.96
N PHE A 12 12.15 6.71 2.28
CA PHE A 12 12.85 7.77 3.02
C PHE A 12 12.85 9.10 2.24
N ILE A 13 13.14 9.07 0.95
CA ILE A 13 13.10 10.27 0.10
C ILE A 13 11.68 10.85 0.08
N TRP A 14 10.68 10.01 -0.14
CA TRP A 14 9.28 10.42 -0.17
C TRP A 14 8.85 11.09 1.14
N LEU A 15 9.09 10.42 2.26
CA LEU A 15 8.72 10.96 3.58
C LEU A 15 9.51 12.22 3.94
N SER A 16 10.79 12.29 3.57
CA SER A 16 11.61 13.48 3.83
C SER A 16 11.15 14.68 3.01
N VAL A 17 10.83 14.48 1.74
CA VAL A 17 10.37 15.57 0.87
C VAL A 17 8.96 16.02 1.25
N PHE A 18 7.99 15.12 1.22
CA PHE A 18 6.59 15.50 1.44
C PHE A 18 6.26 15.74 2.91
N GLY A 19 6.78 14.90 3.82
CA GLY A 19 6.61 15.08 5.25
C GLY A 19 7.33 16.31 5.77
N GLY A 20 8.58 16.52 5.34
CA GLY A 20 9.35 17.72 5.67
C GLY A 20 8.70 19.00 5.16
N THR A 21 8.16 18.99 3.94
CA THR A 21 7.41 20.12 3.38
C THR A 21 6.14 20.42 4.17
N ALA A 22 5.37 19.38 4.54
CA ALA A 22 4.16 19.55 5.33
C ALA A 22 4.46 20.14 6.72
N LEU A 23 5.52 19.66 7.40
CA LEU A 23 5.97 20.21 8.68
C LEU A 23 6.47 21.64 8.56
N TYR A 24 7.17 21.97 7.51
CA TYR A 24 7.63 23.35 7.23
C TYR A 24 6.45 24.31 7.05
N LEU A 25 5.47 23.91 6.22
CA LEU A 25 4.25 24.71 5.99
C LEU A 25 3.49 24.95 7.29
N GLU A 26 3.34 23.94 8.14
CA GLU A 26 2.62 24.06 9.40
C GLU A 26 3.40 24.87 10.45
N SER A 27 4.69 24.54 10.67
CA SER A 27 5.46 25.12 11.77
C SER A 27 6.00 26.51 11.49
N ILE A 28 6.27 26.85 10.22
CA ILE A 28 6.90 28.14 9.84
C ILE A 28 5.92 29.04 9.12
N GLN A 29 5.08 28.52 8.24
CA GLN A 29 4.10 29.33 7.52
C GLN A 29 2.74 29.41 8.24
N GLY A 30 2.50 28.57 9.27
CA GLY A 30 1.26 28.58 10.04
C GLY A 30 0.05 27.99 9.32
N GLU A 31 0.29 27.20 8.26
CA GLU A 31 -0.80 26.59 7.50
C GLU A 31 -1.40 25.39 8.24
N PRO A 32 -2.72 25.21 8.25
CA PRO A 32 -3.40 24.19 9.08
C PRO A 32 -3.33 22.80 8.46
N ILE A 33 -2.13 22.28 8.21
CA ILE A 33 -1.92 20.98 7.56
C ILE A 33 -2.41 19.83 8.47
N SER A 34 -2.13 19.88 9.77
CA SER A 34 -2.60 18.85 10.72
C SER A 34 -4.13 18.81 10.82
N ALA A 35 -4.79 19.96 10.76
CA ALA A 35 -6.25 20.03 10.69
C ALA A 35 -6.79 19.42 9.39
N ALA A 36 -6.11 19.61 8.27
CA ALA A 36 -6.47 19.00 6.99
C ALA A 36 -6.31 17.48 7.00
N VAL A 37 -5.25 16.97 7.65
CA VAL A 37 -4.99 15.54 7.83
C VAL A 37 -6.07 14.90 8.72
N THR A 38 -6.41 15.52 9.84
CA THR A 38 -7.45 15.00 10.74
C THR A 38 -8.84 15.04 10.12
N ALA A 39 -9.13 16.04 9.30
CA ALA A 39 -10.41 16.14 8.58
C ALA A 39 -10.55 15.07 7.49
N ASN A 40 -9.51 14.86 6.70
CA ASN A 40 -9.52 13.84 5.64
C ASN A 40 -8.09 13.44 5.23
N LEU A 41 -7.66 12.30 5.74
CA LEU A 41 -6.33 11.74 5.46
C LEU A 41 -6.10 11.52 3.94
N SER A 42 -7.12 11.08 3.21
CA SER A 42 -6.99 10.73 1.78
C SER A 42 -6.64 11.92 0.89
N THR A 43 -7.04 13.13 1.29
CA THR A 43 -6.80 14.36 0.52
C THR A 43 -5.65 15.20 1.05
N SER A 44 -5.05 14.81 2.17
CA SER A 44 -4.02 15.61 2.86
C SER A 44 -2.80 15.90 2.00
N LEU A 45 -2.32 14.91 1.23
CA LEU A 45 -1.21 15.09 0.30
C LEU A 45 -1.52 16.19 -0.72
N PHE A 46 -2.70 16.14 -1.35
CA PHE A 46 -3.09 17.12 -2.38
C PHE A 46 -3.28 18.52 -1.81
N LYS A 47 -3.78 18.61 -0.56
CA LYS A 47 -3.85 19.91 0.15
C LYS A 47 -2.45 20.46 0.43
N THR A 48 -1.50 19.63 0.83
CA THR A 48 -0.11 20.05 1.01
C THR A 48 0.52 20.51 -0.31
N LEU A 49 0.26 19.78 -1.41
CA LEU A 49 0.77 20.15 -2.73
C LEU A 49 0.21 21.46 -3.26
N ALA A 50 -1.02 21.83 -2.89
CA ALA A 50 -1.65 23.08 -3.29
C ALA A 50 -0.92 24.34 -2.77
N TYR A 51 -0.09 24.21 -1.75
CA TYR A 51 0.77 25.29 -1.26
C TYR A 51 2.10 25.42 -2.00
N LEU A 52 2.42 24.49 -2.90
CA LEU A 52 3.67 24.51 -3.65
C LEU A 52 3.51 25.27 -4.98
N PRO A 53 4.57 25.95 -5.46
CA PRO A 53 4.59 26.46 -6.80
C PRO A 53 4.45 25.29 -7.79
N LEU A 54 3.68 25.47 -8.87
CA LEU A 54 3.36 24.43 -9.86
C LEU A 54 2.45 23.30 -9.32
N ASP A 55 1.50 23.65 -8.46
CA ASP A 55 0.53 22.75 -7.82
C ASP A 55 -0.13 21.74 -8.78
N GLN A 56 -0.51 22.18 -9.97
CA GLN A 56 -1.13 21.33 -10.99
C GLN A 56 -0.18 20.23 -11.50
N ILE A 57 1.10 20.60 -11.73
CA ILE A 57 2.10 19.63 -12.22
C ILE A 57 2.46 18.64 -11.12
N THR A 58 2.71 19.13 -9.90
CA THR A 58 3.04 18.28 -8.76
C THR A 58 1.89 17.35 -8.38
N THR A 59 0.65 17.84 -8.45
CA THR A 59 -0.56 17.02 -8.24
C THR A 59 -0.72 15.94 -9.31
N ALA A 60 -0.56 16.29 -10.59
CA ALA A 60 -0.65 15.31 -11.68
C ALA A 60 0.43 14.23 -11.56
N LEU A 61 1.68 14.63 -11.27
CA LEU A 61 2.79 13.71 -11.09
C LEU A 61 2.57 12.79 -9.88
N SER A 62 2.15 13.34 -8.75
CA SER A 62 1.83 12.56 -7.55
C SER A 62 0.70 11.58 -7.78
N THR A 63 -0.33 11.99 -8.51
CA THR A 63 -1.44 11.09 -8.89
C THR A 63 -0.94 9.94 -9.76
N LEU A 64 -0.10 10.23 -10.76
CA LEU A 64 0.49 9.19 -11.62
C LEU A 64 1.31 8.18 -10.79
N VAL A 65 2.14 8.68 -9.88
CA VAL A 65 2.95 7.83 -8.99
C VAL A 65 2.06 6.96 -8.09
N ILE A 66 1.02 7.53 -7.47
CA ILE A 66 0.08 6.78 -6.62
C ILE A 66 -0.62 5.69 -7.42
N VAL A 67 -1.13 6.00 -8.62
CA VAL A 67 -1.79 5.02 -9.49
C VAL A 67 -0.83 3.90 -9.89
N THR A 68 0.40 4.23 -10.28
CA THR A 68 1.41 3.24 -10.65
C THR A 68 1.76 2.32 -9.47
N PHE A 69 1.94 2.88 -8.27
CA PHE A 69 2.19 2.11 -7.06
C PHE A 69 1.02 1.19 -6.71
N PHE A 70 -0.20 1.69 -6.82
CA PHE A 70 -1.41 0.92 -6.56
C PHE A 70 -1.53 -0.26 -7.52
N VAL A 71 -1.37 -0.02 -8.83
CA VAL A 71 -1.46 -1.06 -9.85
C VAL A 71 -0.40 -2.14 -9.66
N THR A 72 0.86 -1.76 -9.43
CA THR A 72 1.94 -2.74 -9.24
C THR A 72 1.78 -3.54 -7.95
N SER A 73 1.29 -2.93 -6.88
CA SER A 73 1.01 -3.63 -5.61
C SER A 73 -0.15 -4.61 -5.75
N SER A 74 -1.23 -4.20 -6.42
CA SER A 74 -2.40 -5.05 -6.67
C SER A 74 -2.04 -6.25 -7.56
N ASP A 75 -1.29 -6.03 -8.63
CA ASP A 75 -0.85 -7.11 -9.54
C ASP A 75 0.00 -8.16 -8.79
N SER A 76 0.93 -7.69 -7.94
CA SER A 76 1.75 -8.58 -7.12
C SER A 76 0.94 -9.38 -6.09
N ALA A 77 -0.05 -8.74 -5.46
CA ALA A 77 -0.93 -9.40 -4.49
C ALA A 77 -1.81 -10.45 -5.16
N SER A 78 -2.43 -10.10 -6.28
CA SER A 78 -3.25 -11.03 -7.09
C SER A 78 -2.45 -12.25 -7.53
N LEU A 79 -1.19 -12.07 -7.95
CA LEU A 79 -0.33 -13.18 -8.35
C LEU A 79 -0.06 -14.15 -7.19
N VAL A 80 0.16 -13.64 -5.98
CA VAL A 80 0.35 -14.49 -4.79
C VAL A 80 -0.90 -15.30 -4.47
N ILE A 81 -2.08 -14.67 -4.54
CA ILE A 81 -3.36 -15.35 -4.30
C ILE A 81 -3.59 -16.43 -5.36
N ASP A 82 -3.30 -16.12 -6.62
CA ASP A 82 -3.41 -17.07 -7.73
C ASP A 82 -2.55 -18.31 -7.52
N ILE A 83 -1.28 -18.14 -7.18
CA ILE A 83 -0.35 -19.25 -6.91
C ILE A 83 -0.83 -20.09 -5.71
N LEU A 84 -1.24 -19.44 -4.62
CA LEU A 84 -1.71 -20.14 -3.42
C LEU A 84 -2.98 -20.95 -3.69
N THR A 85 -3.93 -20.39 -4.44
CA THR A 85 -5.21 -21.06 -4.76
C THR A 85 -5.08 -22.11 -5.87
N ALA A 86 -4.01 -22.04 -6.67
CA ALA A 86 -3.64 -23.07 -7.65
C ALA A 86 -2.79 -24.21 -7.05
N GLY A 87 -2.65 -24.26 -5.72
CA GLY A 87 -1.87 -25.32 -5.06
C GLY A 87 -0.36 -25.17 -5.22
N GLY A 88 0.13 -23.97 -5.49
CA GLY A 88 1.55 -23.68 -5.68
C GLY A 88 2.01 -23.68 -7.15
N ASP A 89 1.08 -23.82 -8.11
CA ASP A 89 1.40 -23.72 -9.52
C ASP A 89 1.84 -22.28 -9.84
N GLN A 90 3.02 -22.15 -10.45
CA GLN A 90 3.59 -20.85 -10.81
C GLN A 90 2.99 -20.23 -12.08
N ASP A 91 2.22 -21.00 -12.85
CA ASP A 91 1.49 -20.51 -14.02
C ASP A 91 -0.01 -20.86 -13.93
N PRO A 92 -0.73 -20.23 -12.99
CA PRO A 92 -2.15 -20.51 -12.77
C PRO A 92 -3.00 -20.15 -14.00
N PRO A 93 -4.16 -20.84 -14.19
CA PRO A 93 -5.04 -20.60 -15.32
C PRO A 93 -5.49 -19.14 -15.41
N LYS A 94 -5.50 -18.56 -16.62
CA LYS A 94 -5.89 -17.15 -16.86
C LYS A 94 -7.26 -16.79 -16.29
N ASN A 95 -8.22 -17.71 -16.34
CA ASN A 95 -9.56 -17.48 -15.81
C ASN A 95 -9.55 -17.28 -14.29
N GLN A 96 -8.69 -17.99 -13.56
CA GLN A 96 -8.51 -17.84 -12.12
C GLN A 96 -7.90 -16.49 -11.79
N ARG A 97 -6.87 -16.06 -12.54
CA ARG A 97 -6.26 -14.74 -12.38
C ARG A 97 -7.27 -13.61 -12.56
N ILE A 98 -8.08 -13.68 -13.62
CA ILE A 98 -9.15 -12.70 -13.86
C ILE A 98 -10.18 -12.71 -12.72
N PHE A 99 -10.58 -13.90 -12.27
CA PHE A 99 -11.53 -14.04 -11.17
C PHE A 99 -11.03 -13.35 -9.89
N TRP A 100 -9.79 -13.60 -9.48
CA TRP A 100 -9.23 -12.99 -8.28
C TRP A 100 -9.03 -11.48 -8.43
N ALA A 101 -8.49 -11.00 -9.54
CA ALA A 101 -8.32 -9.57 -9.80
C ALA A 101 -9.65 -8.80 -9.76
N VAL A 102 -10.70 -9.36 -10.37
CA VAL A 102 -12.05 -8.76 -10.32
C VAL A 102 -12.62 -8.80 -8.90
N THR A 103 -12.47 -9.91 -8.20
CA THR A 103 -12.97 -10.07 -6.83
C THR A 103 -12.33 -9.08 -5.86
N GLU A 104 -11.01 -8.91 -5.93
CA GLU A 104 -10.28 -7.90 -5.14
C GLU A 104 -10.78 -6.49 -5.42
N GLY A 105 -10.92 -6.12 -6.70
CA GLY A 105 -11.42 -4.82 -7.11
C GLY A 105 -12.85 -4.54 -6.63
N VAL A 106 -13.73 -5.54 -6.70
CA VAL A 106 -15.12 -5.43 -6.20
C VAL A 106 -15.15 -5.26 -4.69
N ILE A 107 -14.41 -6.08 -3.93
CA ILE A 107 -14.34 -5.99 -2.47
C ILE A 107 -13.79 -4.61 -2.06
N ALA A 108 -12.69 -4.17 -2.66
CA ALA A 108 -12.11 -2.86 -2.37
C ALA A 108 -13.10 -1.72 -2.65
N SER A 109 -13.84 -1.79 -3.77
CA SER A 109 -14.84 -0.81 -4.14
C SER A 109 -16.02 -0.77 -3.15
N ILE A 110 -16.50 -1.92 -2.71
CA ILE A 110 -17.59 -2.02 -1.71
C ILE A 110 -17.13 -1.40 -0.38
N LEU A 111 -15.92 -1.72 0.08
CA LEU A 111 -15.38 -1.19 1.34
C LEU A 111 -15.18 0.33 1.27
N LEU A 112 -14.71 0.85 0.14
CA LEU A 112 -14.57 2.30 -0.07
C LEU A 112 -15.93 3.01 -0.07
N LEU A 113 -16.95 2.43 -0.68
CA LEU A 113 -18.31 2.99 -0.69
C LEU A 113 -18.99 2.91 0.69
N ALA A 114 -18.69 1.87 1.47
CA ALA A 114 -19.29 1.65 2.79
C ALA A 114 -18.80 2.64 3.86
N GLY A 115 -17.57 3.13 3.78
CA GLY A 115 -17.03 4.05 4.79
C GLY A 115 -15.64 4.61 4.45
N GLY A 116 -15.31 4.64 3.16
CA GLY A 116 -14.10 5.25 2.67
C GLY A 116 -12.82 4.51 3.07
N LEU A 117 -11.72 5.22 3.05
CA LEU A 117 -10.40 4.68 3.33
C LEU A 117 -10.29 4.07 4.75
N ASN A 118 -10.98 4.64 5.74
CA ASN A 118 -10.93 4.16 7.12
C ASN A 118 -11.47 2.72 7.26
N VAL A 119 -12.59 2.40 6.58
CA VAL A 119 -13.14 1.05 6.59
C VAL A 119 -12.22 0.08 5.88
N LEU A 120 -11.67 0.47 4.72
CA LEU A 120 -10.70 -0.34 4.00
C LEU A 120 -9.47 -0.66 4.86
N GLN A 121 -8.90 0.34 5.54
CA GLN A 121 -7.75 0.15 6.43
C GLN A 121 -8.10 -0.73 7.63
N THR A 122 -9.27 -0.53 8.24
CA THR A 122 -9.71 -1.33 9.40
C THR A 122 -9.83 -2.80 9.03
N VAL A 123 -10.44 -3.12 7.89
CA VAL A 123 -10.56 -4.49 7.40
C VAL A 123 -9.20 -5.09 7.08
N ALA A 124 -8.31 -4.32 6.44
CA ALA A 124 -6.96 -4.77 6.14
C ALA A 124 -6.15 -5.09 7.42
N ILE A 125 -6.22 -4.23 8.44
CA ILE A 125 -5.56 -4.46 9.73
C ILE A 125 -6.17 -5.68 10.45
N ALA A 126 -7.50 -5.78 10.49
CA ALA A 126 -8.19 -6.89 11.14
C ALA A 126 -7.85 -8.25 10.50
N SER A 127 -7.76 -8.29 9.16
CA SER A 127 -7.37 -9.51 8.43
C SER A 127 -5.87 -9.84 8.59
N GLY A 128 -5.04 -8.88 8.91
CA GLY A 128 -3.61 -9.07 9.15
C GLY A 128 -3.31 -9.97 10.37
N LEU A 129 -4.16 -9.95 11.39
CA LEU A 129 -3.94 -10.73 12.63
C LEU A 129 -3.93 -12.26 12.40
N PRO A 130 -4.94 -12.88 11.76
CA PRO A 130 -4.88 -14.31 11.42
C PRO A 130 -3.72 -14.63 10.47
N PHE A 131 -3.39 -13.75 9.53
CA PHE A 131 -2.22 -13.93 8.67
C PHE A 131 -0.89 -13.91 9.44
N ALA A 132 -0.75 -13.06 10.45
CA ALA A 132 0.44 -13.02 11.30
C ALA A 132 0.67 -14.34 12.01
N LEU A 133 -0.38 -15.01 12.51
CA LEU A 133 -0.28 -16.33 13.11
C LEU A 133 0.20 -17.39 12.12
N ILE A 134 -0.32 -17.36 10.90
CA ILE A 134 0.12 -18.27 9.83
C ILE A 134 1.61 -18.01 9.50
N MET A 135 2.03 -16.75 9.37
CA MET A 135 3.43 -16.39 9.09
C MET A 135 4.38 -16.88 10.20
N VAL A 136 3.99 -16.77 11.47
CA VAL A 136 4.78 -17.34 12.58
C VAL A 136 4.91 -18.86 12.42
N GLY A 137 3.82 -19.55 12.09
CA GLY A 137 3.85 -20.98 11.80
C GLY A 137 4.79 -21.35 10.64
N MET A 138 4.77 -20.55 9.56
CA MET A 138 5.67 -20.74 8.42
C MET A 138 7.14 -20.52 8.80
N CYS A 139 7.45 -19.53 9.65
CA CYS A 139 8.80 -19.31 10.16
C CYS A 139 9.31 -20.53 10.95
N PHE A 140 8.46 -21.14 11.79
CA PHE A 140 8.81 -22.37 12.51
C PHE A 140 9.04 -23.54 11.56
N ALA A 141 8.18 -23.72 10.56
CA ALA A 141 8.32 -24.78 9.55
C ALA A 141 9.65 -24.62 8.77
N LEU A 142 9.93 -23.42 8.30
CA LEU A 142 11.17 -23.11 7.58
C LEU A 142 12.42 -23.36 8.45
N PHE A 143 12.39 -22.92 9.71
CA PHE A 143 13.51 -23.15 10.64
C PHE A 143 13.75 -24.64 10.89
N LYS A 144 12.67 -25.43 11.02
CA LYS A 144 12.75 -26.88 11.21
C LYS A 144 13.31 -27.57 9.98
N GLU A 145 12.90 -27.15 8.78
CA GLU A 145 13.38 -27.69 7.50
C GLU A 145 14.89 -27.45 7.33
N LEU A 146 15.31 -26.19 7.49
CA LEU A 146 16.75 -25.82 7.42
C LEU A 146 17.61 -26.59 8.44
N ARG A 147 17.07 -26.84 9.65
CA ARG A 147 17.79 -27.60 10.66
C ARG A 147 17.95 -29.08 10.31
N ASN A 148 17.07 -29.63 9.50
CA ASN A 148 17.10 -31.03 9.07
C ASN A 148 18.04 -31.24 7.86
N GLU A 149 18.34 -30.17 7.10
CA GLU A 149 19.26 -30.24 5.96
C GLU A 149 20.75 -30.04 6.35
N PHE A 150 21.01 -29.54 7.54
CA PHE A 150 22.35 -29.38 8.12
C PHE A 150 22.57 -30.33 9.30
#